data_e20227e80539564a65ccf555a11552c6
#
_entry.id   e20227e80539564a65ccf555a11552c6
#
_cell.length_a   1.000
_cell.length_b   1.000
_cell.length_c   1.000
_cell.angle_alpha   90.00
_cell.angle_beta   90.00
_cell.angle_gamma   90.00
#
_symmetry.space_group_name_H-M   'P 1'
#
loop_
_entity.id
_entity.type
_entity.pdbx_description
1 polymer ?
#
loop_
_entity_poly.entity_id
_entity_poly.type
_entity_poly.pdbx_seq_one_letter_code
_entity_poly.pdbx_strand_id
1 'polypeptide(L)'
;MMSVPIALALDAPDLATAIAWAKIVDGQISTLKIGLETFLRDGIEGVHAIRSAAPSCKLFLDLKLHDIPNTVAGACRSISALNPEYLTVHALGGSEMILRAVETLPSTKITAVTVLTSMSQVDLDRLELGAIAKLAADLAHMAVAAGANALVCSPLEVKKIRTLVGPEITLITPGVRLTDGKLGDQHRVATPKQALAEGADLLVIGRPITDAWQSGGASGLATALGNVLDHLRS
;
A
#
# COMPACT_ATOMS: atom_id res chain seq x y z
N MET A 1 -21.52 8.53 4.27
CA MET A 1 -20.99 7.26 4.79
C MET A 1 -19.48 7.36 4.82
N MET A 2 -18.82 6.89 5.88
CA MET A 2 -17.35 6.78 5.85
C MET A 2 -16.96 5.69 4.85
N SER A 3 -16.08 6.00 3.91
CA SER A 3 -15.56 5.03 2.95
C SER A 3 -14.77 3.93 3.68
N VAL A 4 -14.90 2.68 3.21
CA VAL A 4 -14.22 1.54 3.84
C VAL A 4 -12.70 1.67 3.67
N PRO A 5 -11.87 1.33 4.69
CA PRO A 5 -10.42 1.52 4.68
C PRO A 5 -9.72 0.49 3.77
N ILE A 6 -10.02 0.56 2.50
CA ILE A 6 -9.40 -0.24 1.44
C ILE A 6 -8.64 0.68 0.49
N ALA A 7 -7.42 0.28 0.15
CA ALA A 7 -6.65 0.78 -0.98
C ALA A 7 -6.70 -0.26 -2.11
N LEU A 8 -7.42 0.04 -3.20
CA LEU A 8 -7.41 -0.83 -4.38
C LEU A 8 -6.08 -0.70 -5.11
N ALA A 9 -5.39 -1.81 -5.33
CA ALA A 9 -4.21 -1.84 -6.18
C ALA A 9 -4.62 -1.80 -7.66
N LEU A 10 -4.29 -0.71 -8.35
CA LEU A 10 -4.61 -0.47 -9.75
C LEU A 10 -3.51 -1.00 -10.69
N ASP A 11 -3.20 -2.29 -10.56
CA ASP A 11 -2.22 -2.97 -11.44
C ASP A 11 -2.96 -3.45 -12.71
N ALA A 12 -3.53 -2.49 -13.45
CA ALA A 12 -4.34 -2.72 -14.65
C ALA A 12 -3.46 -2.87 -15.90
N PRO A 13 -3.91 -3.61 -16.93
CA PRO A 13 -3.13 -3.84 -18.14
C PRO A 13 -2.88 -2.56 -18.97
N ASP A 14 -3.76 -1.58 -18.85
CA ASP A 14 -3.69 -0.31 -19.55
C ASP A 14 -4.40 0.82 -18.79
N LEU A 15 -4.18 2.07 -19.21
CA LEU A 15 -4.76 3.25 -18.58
C LEU A 15 -6.29 3.28 -18.65
N ALA A 16 -6.88 2.86 -19.76
CA ALA A 16 -8.34 2.88 -19.92
C ALA A 16 -9.02 1.95 -18.91
N THR A 17 -8.44 0.77 -18.70
CA THR A 17 -8.87 -0.19 -17.70
C THR A 17 -8.67 0.36 -16.27
N ALA A 18 -7.53 0.99 -15.97
CA ALA A 18 -7.28 1.62 -14.67
C ALA A 18 -8.33 2.70 -14.35
N ILE A 19 -8.65 3.54 -15.33
CA ILE A 19 -9.70 4.57 -15.23
C ILE A 19 -11.08 3.93 -15.00
N ALA A 20 -11.41 2.85 -15.72
CA ALA A 20 -12.68 2.15 -15.55
C ALA A 20 -12.81 1.56 -14.13
N TRP A 21 -11.76 0.94 -13.62
CA TRP A 21 -11.74 0.43 -12.24
C TRP A 21 -11.90 1.54 -11.22
N ALA A 22 -11.17 2.65 -11.38
CA ALA A 22 -11.26 3.81 -10.50
C ALA A 22 -12.69 4.35 -10.41
N LYS A 23 -13.38 4.51 -11.55
CA LYS A 23 -14.79 4.95 -11.60
C LYS A 23 -15.74 4.03 -10.84
N ILE A 24 -15.54 2.72 -10.94
CA ILE A 24 -16.42 1.73 -10.30
C ILE A 24 -16.30 1.80 -8.78
N VAL A 25 -15.09 2.02 -8.26
CA VAL A 25 -14.84 1.97 -6.81
C VAL A 25 -15.00 3.32 -6.11
N ASP A 26 -15.17 4.40 -6.87
CA ASP A 26 -15.29 5.75 -6.31
C ASP A 26 -16.47 5.85 -5.32
N GLY A 27 -16.24 6.48 -4.18
CA GLY A 27 -17.20 6.60 -3.09
C GLY A 27 -17.45 5.32 -2.26
N GLN A 28 -16.90 4.16 -2.67
CA GLN A 28 -17.06 2.89 -1.95
C GLN A 28 -15.85 2.55 -1.07
N ILE A 29 -14.66 2.88 -1.52
CA ILE A 29 -13.38 2.67 -0.81
C ILE A 29 -12.67 3.99 -0.54
N SER A 30 -11.67 3.96 0.34
CA SER A 30 -10.99 5.21 0.76
C SER A 30 -9.85 5.63 -0.15
N THR A 31 -9.21 4.71 -0.89
CA THR A 31 -7.90 4.97 -1.48
C THR A 31 -7.68 4.21 -2.79
N LEU A 32 -7.04 4.85 -3.76
CA LEU A 32 -6.49 4.19 -4.94
C LEU A 32 -4.97 4.09 -4.80
N LYS A 33 -4.43 2.87 -4.90
CA LYS A 33 -2.99 2.63 -4.91
C LYS A 33 -2.48 2.49 -6.35
N ILE A 34 -1.63 3.42 -6.77
CA ILE A 34 -0.92 3.37 -8.04
C ILE A 34 0.50 2.85 -7.76
N GLY A 35 0.77 1.63 -8.22
CA GLY A 35 2.05 0.96 -8.06
C GLY A 35 3.04 1.28 -9.18
N LEU A 36 4.24 0.67 -9.09
CA LEU A 36 5.34 0.88 -10.04
C LEU A 36 4.92 0.62 -11.48
N GLU A 37 4.20 -0.48 -11.74
CA GLU A 37 3.80 -0.86 -13.10
C GLU A 37 2.97 0.23 -13.76
N THR A 38 1.89 0.65 -13.13
CA THR A 38 1.00 1.69 -13.66
C THR A 38 1.72 3.04 -13.74
N PHE A 39 2.50 3.41 -12.73
CA PHE A 39 3.22 4.69 -12.73
C PHE A 39 4.29 4.76 -13.83
N LEU A 40 5.08 3.70 -14.03
CA LEU A 40 6.12 3.66 -15.06
C LEU A 40 5.54 3.61 -16.48
N ARG A 41 4.38 2.99 -16.66
CA ARG A 41 3.70 2.93 -17.96
C ARG A 41 3.03 4.25 -18.33
N ASP A 42 2.30 4.86 -17.39
CA ASP A 42 1.35 5.94 -17.68
C ASP A 42 1.83 7.32 -17.17
N GLY A 43 2.83 7.36 -16.30
CA GLY A 43 3.43 8.59 -15.76
C GLY A 43 2.47 9.46 -14.95
N ILE A 44 2.86 10.72 -14.78
CA ILE A 44 2.09 11.72 -14.02
C ILE A 44 0.73 11.99 -14.66
N GLU A 45 0.65 12.02 -15.99
CA GLU A 45 -0.59 12.24 -16.73
C GLU A 45 -1.60 11.11 -16.50
N GLY A 46 -1.12 9.86 -16.45
CA GLY A 46 -1.95 8.71 -16.09
C GLY A 46 -2.51 8.82 -14.66
N VAL A 47 -1.70 9.28 -13.71
CA VAL A 47 -2.15 9.51 -12.34
C VAL A 47 -3.25 10.58 -12.30
N HIS A 48 -3.10 11.69 -13.03
CA HIS A 48 -4.14 12.72 -13.13
C HIS A 48 -5.45 12.18 -13.72
N ALA A 49 -5.37 11.39 -14.80
CA ALA A 49 -6.54 10.79 -15.43
C ALA A 49 -7.28 9.83 -14.49
N ILE A 50 -6.55 8.97 -13.78
CA ILE A 50 -7.10 8.03 -12.78
C ILE A 50 -7.77 8.79 -11.63
N ARG A 51 -7.11 9.82 -11.07
CA ARG A 51 -7.67 10.62 -9.97
C ARG A 51 -8.94 11.37 -10.38
N SER A 52 -8.97 11.91 -11.60
CA SER A 52 -10.16 12.58 -12.13
C SER A 52 -11.36 11.64 -12.24
N ALA A 53 -11.11 10.33 -12.41
CA ALA A 53 -12.15 9.32 -12.49
C ALA A 53 -12.69 8.86 -11.13
N ALA A 54 -11.97 9.12 -10.04
CA ALA A 54 -12.35 8.76 -8.67
C ALA A 54 -11.98 9.87 -7.68
N PRO A 55 -12.66 11.02 -7.74
CA PRO A 55 -12.32 12.21 -6.95
C PRO A 55 -12.54 12.03 -5.43
N SER A 56 -13.35 11.05 -5.01
CA SER A 56 -13.58 10.75 -3.59
C SER A 56 -12.46 9.91 -2.96
N CYS A 57 -11.59 9.31 -3.76
CA CYS A 57 -10.52 8.44 -3.28
C CYS A 57 -9.23 9.24 -3.01
N LYS A 58 -8.55 8.91 -1.93
CA LYS A 58 -7.19 9.37 -1.65
C LYS A 58 -6.19 8.71 -2.61
N LEU A 59 -5.10 9.41 -2.92
CA LEU A 59 -4.01 8.86 -3.73
C LEU A 59 -2.94 8.21 -2.86
N PHE A 60 -2.59 6.98 -3.18
CA PHE A 60 -1.46 6.26 -2.62
C PHE A 60 -0.46 5.91 -3.74
N LEU A 61 0.68 6.59 -3.79
CA LEU A 61 1.79 6.27 -4.69
C LEU A 61 2.69 5.21 -4.05
N ASP A 62 2.59 3.98 -4.56
CA ASP A 62 3.36 2.84 -4.06
C ASP A 62 4.60 2.59 -4.92
N LEU A 63 5.57 3.53 -4.84
CA LEU A 63 6.77 3.57 -5.68
C LEU A 63 8.00 2.94 -5.01
N LYS A 64 7.94 2.70 -3.70
CA LYS A 64 9.00 2.10 -2.89
C LYS A 64 10.37 2.73 -3.15
N LEU A 65 10.44 4.08 -3.11
CA LEU A 65 11.67 4.81 -3.38
C LEU A 65 12.80 4.30 -2.48
N HIS A 66 13.93 3.96 -3.10
CA HIS A 66 15.08 3.39 -2.39
C HIS A 66 16.36 3.80 -3.12
N ASP A 67 16.98 4.86 -2.68
CA ASP A 67 18.20 5.44 -3.25
C ASP A 67 18.88 6.31 -2.19
N ILE A 68 19.99 6.96 -2.52
CA ILE A 68 20.63 7.93 -1.62
C ILE A 68 19.66 9.09 -1.30
N PRO A 69 19.80 9.73 -0.13
CA PRO A 69 18.83 10.73 0.37
C PRO A 69 18.51 11.86 -0.62
N ASN A 70 19.50 12.38 -1.33
CA ASN A 70 19.30 13.47 -2.28
C ASN A 70 18.49 13.05 -3.51
N THR A 71 18.69 11.83 -4.01
CA THR A 71 17.92 11.28 -5.14
C THR A 71 16.47 11.07 -4.74
N VAL A 72 16.20 10.51 -3.55
CA VAL A 72 14.84 10.33 -3.04
C VAL A 72 14.14 11.67 -2.85
N ALA A 73 14.81 12.69 -2.30
CA ALA A 73 14.28 14.04 -2.21
C ALA A 73 13.94 14.63 -3.60
N GLY A 74 14.79 14.38 -4.61
CA GLY A 74 14.54 14.77 -6.00
C GLY A 74 13.28 14.11 -6.57
N ALA A 75 13.12 12.78 -6.37
CA ALA A 75 11.93 12.05 -6.75
C ALA A 75 10.66 12.59 -6.06
N CYS A 76 10.75 12.88 -4.76
CA CYS A 76 9.67 13.50 -3.99
C CYS A 76 9.24 14.84 -4.58
N ARG A 77 10.21 15.71 -4.92
CA ARG A 77 9.90 17.00 -5.59
C ARG A 77 9.18 16.81 -6.92
N SER A 78 9.60 15.82 -7.73
CA SER A 78 9.03 15.58 -9.06
C SER A 78 7.55 15.19 -9.00
N ILE A 79 7.10 14.55 -7.91
CA ILE A 79 5.71 14.10 -7.75
C ILE A 79 4.89 15.00 -6.80
N SER A 80 5.48 16.07 -6.27
CA SER A 80 4.84 16.92 -5.25
C SER A 80 3.51 17.52 -5.71
N ALA A 81 3.40 17.89 -6.99
CA ALA A 81 2.18 18.44 -7.59
C ALA A 81 1.00 17.45 -7.58
N LEU A 82 1.27 16.14 -7.49
CA LEU A 82 0.25 15.10 -7.35
C LEU A 82 -0.40 15.11 -5.96
N ASN A 83 0.22 15.72 -4.96
CA ASN A 83 -0.25 15.78 -3.58
C ASN A 83 -0.81 14.44 -3.08
N PRO A 84 0.00 13.35 -3.04
CA PRO A 84 -0.47 12.05 -2.60
C PRO A 84 -0.72 12.05 -1.08
N GLU A 85 -1.74 11.32 -0.63
CA GLU A 85 -1.92 11.05 0.82
C GLU A 85 -0.78 10.16 1.34
N TYR A 86 -0.36 9.16 0.54
CA TYR A 86 0.69 8.20 0.90
C TYR A 86 1.73 8.10 -0.22
N LEU A 87 3.01 8.05 0.16
CA LEU A 87 4.13 7.73 -0.72
C LEU A 87 5.02 6.70 -0.05
N THR A 88 5.27 5.56 -0.71
CA THR A 88 6.18 4.55 -0.13
C THR A 88 7.64 4.87 -0.40
N VAL A 89 8.43 4.68 0.65
CA VAL A 89 9.90 4.56 0.61
C VAL A 89 10.29 3.22 1.24
N HIS A 90 11.45 2.66 0.92
CA HIS A 90 11.90 1.42 1.54
C HIS A 90 12.71 1.71 2.81
N ALA A 91 12.32 1.12 3.96
CA ALA A 91 12.98 1.40 5.24
C ALA A 91 14.47 1.01 5.26
N LEU A 92 14.87 0.01 4.47
CA LEU A 92 16.29 -0.38 4.30
C LEU A 92 17.18 0.74 3.72
N GLY A 93 16.59 1.81 3.16
CA GLY A 93 17.33 3.00 2.73
C GLY A 93 17.88 3.85 3.88
N GLY A 94 17.50 3.54 5.12
CA GLY A 94 18.02 4.19 6.33
C GLY A 94 17.28 5.47 6.72
N SER A 95 17.59 5.94 7.94
CA SER A 95 16.89 7.07 8.57
C SER A 95 17.05 8.39 7.81
N GLU A 96 18.24 8.67 7.28
CA GLU A 96 18.50 9.93 6.54
C GLU A 96 17.69 10.00 5.25
N MET A 97 17.56 8.90 4.51
CA MET A 97 16.73 8.85 3.29
C MET A 97 15.26 9.11 3.62
N ILE A 98 14.74 8.51 4.69
CA ILE A 98 13.36 8.71 5.13
C ILE A 98 13.14 10.16 5.57
N LEU A 99 14.03 10.72 6.40
CA LEU A 99 13.98 12.10 6.86
C LEU A 99 13.91 13.08 5.67
N ARG A 100 14.75 12.88 4.65
CA ARG A 100 14.74 13.75 3.45
C ARG A 100 13.43 13.66 2.66
N ALA A 101 12.80 12.47 2.62
CA ALA A 101 11.47 12.34 2.01
C ALA A 101 10.39 13.10 2.82
N VAL A 102 10.40 12.97 4.15
CA VAL A 102 9.48 13.67 5.08
C VAL A 102 9.61 15.19 4.95
N GLU A 103 10.83 15.70 4.99
CA GLU A 103 11.10 17.16 4.84
C GLU A 103 10.64 17.71 3.48
N THR A 104 10.77 16.88 2.42
CA THR A 104 10.43 17.31 1.05
C THR A 104 8.92 17.31 0.79
N LEU A 105 8.16 16.41 1.43
CA LEU A 105 6.72 16.27 1.27
C LEU A 105 5.98 16.33 2.62
N PRO A 106 5.95 17.48 3.29
CA PRO A 106 5.41 17.60 4.66
C PRO A 106 3.89 17.33 4.75
N SER A 107 3.15 17.40 3.65
CA SER A 107 1.71 17.12 3.60
C SER A 107 1.38 15.67 3.23
N THR A 108 2.40 14.87 2.87
CA THR A 108 2.25 13.47 2.47
C THR A 108 2.67 12.56 3.62
N LYS A 109 1.90 11.53 3.89
CA LYS A 109 2.33 10.48 4.80
C LYS A 109 3.41 9.63 4.14
N ILE A 110 4.67 9.91 4.49
CA ILE A 110 5.78 9.06 4.07
C ILE A 110 5.60 7.69 4.72
N THR A 111 5.46 6.70 3.87
CA THR A 111 5.05 5.35 4.21
C THR A 111 6.24 4.40 4.06
N ALA A 112 6.88 4.02 5.18
CA ALA A 112 8.05 3.18 5.11
C ALA A 112 7.67 1.69 4.99
N VAL A 113 8.19 1.03 3.95
CA VAL A 113 8.03 -0.41 3.75
C VAL A 113 9.08 -1.14 4.58
N THR A 114 8.65 -2.01 5.48
CA THR A 114 9.55 -2.78 6.36
C THR A 114 10.20 -3.94 5.61
N VAL A 115 9.65 -5.14 5.68
CA VAL A 115 10.11 -6.31 4.95
C VAL A 115 9.08 -6.68 3.89
N LEU A 116 9.50 -6.84 2.63
CA LEU A 116 8.59 -7.23 1.55
C LEU A 116 7.93 -8.56 1.87
N THR A 117 6.62 -8.67 1.63
CA THR A 117 5.84 -9.88 1.93
C THR A 117 6.23 -11.09 1.07
N SER A 118 6.96 -10.86 -0.02
CA SER A 118 7.54 -11.90 -0.88
C SER A 118 8.84 -12.49 -0.33
N MET A 119 9.53 -11.81 0.59
CA MET A 119 10.77 -12.31 1.17
C MET A 119 10.49 -13.42 2.19
N SER A 120 11.24 -14.51 2.06
CA SER A 120 11.24 -15.63 3.00
C SER A 120 12.35 -15.49 4.04
N GLN A 121 12.33 -16.32 5.11
CA GLN A 121 13.43 -16.37 6.08
C GLN A 121 14.75 -16.78 5.40
N VAL A 122 14.69 -17.68 4.42
CA VAL A 122 15.89 -18.12 3.67
C VAL A 122 16.55 -16.96 2.91
N ASP A 123 15.74 -16.02 2.39
CA ASP A 123 16.30 -14.84 1.70
C ASP A 123 17.01 -13.91 2.70
N LEU A 124 16.44 -13.72 3.89
CA LEU A 124 17.06 -12.92 4.94
C LEU A 124 18.33 -13.58 5.50
N ASP A 125 18.31 -14.89 5.67
CA ASP A 125 19.48 -15.64 6.16
C ASP A 125 20.68 -15.54 5.20
N ARG A 126 20.41 -15.59 3.88
CA ARG A 126 21.42 -15.38 2.84
C ARG A 126 22.02 -13.98 2.84
N LEU A 127 21.23 -13.00 3.27
CA LEU A 127 21.66 -11.59 3.38
C LEU A 127 22.16 -11.24 4.79
N GLU A 128 22.19 -12.21 5.70
CA GLU A 128 22.59 -12.05 7.11
C GLU A 128 21.76 -10.99 7.86
N LEU A 129 20.50 -10.82 7.48
CA LEU A 129 19.60 -9.80 8.04
C LEU A 129 18.82 -10.27 9.29
N GLY A 130 19.00 -11.52 9.70
CA GLY A 130 18.38 -12.09 10.89
C GLY A 130 16.90 -12.45 10.70
N ALA A 131 16.16 -12.57 11.80
CA ALA A 131 14.78 -13.01 11.77
C ALA A 131 13.83 -11.93 11.21
N ILE A 132 12.90 -12.32 10.31
CA ILE A 132 11.93 -11.44 9.66
C ILE A 132 11.21 -10.54 10.67
N ALA A 133 10.65 -11.13 11.73
CA ALA A 133 9.85 -10.39 12.70
C ALA A 133 10.68 -9.39 13.55
N LYS A 134 11.99 -9.66 13.72
CA LYS A 134 12.91 -8.73 14.39
C LYS A 134 13.25 -7.60 13.45
N LEU A 135 13.68 -7.91 12.24
CA LEU A 135 14.02 -6.90 11.22
C LEU A 135 12.86 -5.97 10.94
N ALA A 136 11.64 -6.49 10.77
CA ALA A 136 10.45 -5.68 10.53
C ALA A 136 10.19 -4.70 11.69
N ALA A 137 10.37 -5.14 12.95
CA ALA A 137 10.22 -4.29 14.11
C ALA A 137 11.31 -3.21 14.20
N ASP A 138 12.57 -3.58 13.96
CA ASP A 138 13.70 -2.65 13.97
C ASP A 138 13.55 -1.57 12.89
N LEU A 139 13.17 -1.96 11.66
CA LEU A 139 12.91 -1.06 10.55
C LEU A 139 11.71 -0.14 10.82
N ALA A 140 10.63 -0.66 11.42
CA ALA A 140 9.48 0.13 11.80
C ALA A 140 9.85 1.21 12.84
N HIS A 141 10.56 0.83 13.89
CA HIS A 141 11.03 1.75 14.92
C HIS A 141 11.94 2.85 14.34
N MET A 142 12.93 2.47 13.55
CA MET A 142 13.85 3.39 12.89
C MET A 142 13.12 4.35 11.96
N ALA A 143 12.17 3.85 11.15
CA ALA A 143 11.43 4.67 10.21
C ALA A 143 10.55 5.72 10.91
N VAL A 144 9.86 5.32 11.99
CA VAL A 144 9.03 6.27 12.79
C VAL A 144 9.92 7.30 13.49
N ALA A 145 11.07 6.90 14.03
CA ALA A 145 12.04 7.83 14.62
C ALA A 145 12.60 8.83 13.58
N ALA A 146 12.66 8.45 12.30
CA ALA A 146 13.03 9.32 11.19
C ALA A 146 11.88 10.18 10.65
N GLY A 147 10.68 10.11 11.26
CA GLY A 147 9.52 10.95 10.93
C GLY A 147 8.50 10.30 9.96
N ALA A 148 8.63 9.02 9.61
CA ALA A 148 7.61 8.34 8.82
C ALA A 148 6.27 8.30 9.59
N ASN A 149 5.17 8.65 8.91
CA ASN A 149 3.83 8.73 9.51
C ASN A 149 2.98 7.49 9.19
N ALA A 150 3.49 6.61 8.32
CA ALA A 150 2.84 5.37 7.96
C ALA A 150 3.86 4.26 7.72
N LEU A 151 3.43 3.01 7.84
CA LEU A 151 4.24 1.83 7.60
C LEU A 151 3.48 0.83 6.73
N VAL A 152 4.20 0.15 5.83
CA VAL A 152 3.71 -1.07 5.18
C VAL A 152 4.33 -2.26 5.87
N CYS A 153 3.51 -3.15 6.41
CA CYS A 153 3.94 -4.39 7.06
C CYS A 153 3.01 -5.56 6.74
N SER A 154 3.53 -6.77 6.88
CA SER A 154 2.74 -7.99 6.71
C SER A 154 1.61 -8.10 7.75
N PRO A 155 0.45 -8.70 7.41
CA PRO A 155 -0.62 -8.94 8.37
C PRO A 155 -0.14 -9.69 9.62
N LEU A 156 0.85 -10.57 9.49
CA LEU A 156 1.40 -11.35 10.62
C LEU A 156 2.20 -10.51 11.61
N GLU A 157 2.60 -9.30 11.24
CA GLU A 157 3.43 -8.40 12.04
C GLU A 157 2.65 -7.22 12.64
N VAL A 158 1.43 -6.97 12.13
CA VAL A 158 0.61 -5.79 12.48
C VAL A 158 0.49 -5.62 13.98
N LYS A 159 0.05 -6.65 14.72
CA LYS A 159 -0.17 -6.57 16.17
C LYS A 159 1.10 -6.15 16.93
N LYS A 160 2.24 -6.75 16.58
CA LYS A 160 3.53 -6.44 17.21
C LYS A 160 3.98 -5.01 16.86
N ILE A 161 3.86 -4.63 15.59
CA ILE A 161 4.26 -3.29 15.14
C ILE A 161 3.33 -2.24 15.75
N ARG A 162 2.01 -2.47 15.80
CA ARG A 162 1.05 -1.56 16.46
C ARG A 162 1.43 -1.30 17.92
N THR A 163 1.78 -2.33 18.66
CA THR A 163 2.25 -2.19 20.04
C THR A 163 3.53 -1.36 20.15
N LEU A 164 4.41 -1.48 19.17
CA LEU A 164 5.70 -0.79 19.16
C LEU A 164 5.58 0.70 18.81
N VAL A 165 4.74 1.04 17.81
CA VAL A 165 4.70 2.40 17.22
C VAL A 165 3.52 3.24 17.72
N GLY A 166 2.57 2.64 18.44
CA GLY A 166 1.40 3.34 18.98
C GLY A 166 0.30 3.61 17.94
N PRO A 167 -0.80 4.26 18.33
CA PRO A 167 -2.00 4.43 17.51
C PRO A 167 -1.87 5.52 16.42
N GLU A 168 -0.94 6.46 16.56
CA GLU A 168 -0.81 7.62 15.65
C GLU A 168 -0.20 7.25 14.29
N ILE A 169 0.52 6.15 14.19
CA ILE A 169 1.16 5.69 12.95
C ILE A 169 0.17 4.86 12.14
N THR A 170 -0.06 5.26 10.90
CA THR A 170 -0.94 4.51 9.98
C THR A 170 -0.28 3.20 9.54
N LEU A 171 -0.89 2.04 9.88
CA LEU A 171 -0.43 0.73 9.43
C LEU A 171 -1.19 0.29 8.18
N ILE A 172 -0.47 0.12 7.09
CA ILE A 172 -0.99 -0.30 5.78
C ILE A 172 -0.58 -1.74 5.53
N THR A 173 -1.54 -2.61 5.24
CA THR A 173 -1.31 -4.05 5.21
C THR A 173 -1.73 -4.64 3.85
N PRO A 174 -0.76 -5.05 3.01
CA PRO A 174 -1.01 -5.87 1.83
C PRO A 174 -1.14 -7.36 2.22
N GLY A 175 -1.43 -8.23 1.24
CA GLY A 175 -1.49 -9.67 1.51
C GLY A 175 -2.78 -10.12 2.18
N VAL A 176 -3.83 -9.34 2.06
CA VAL A 176 -5.14 -9.68 2.61
C VAL A 176 -5.92 -10.49 1.60
N ARG A 177 -6.52 -11.61 2.04
CA ARG A 177 -7.32 -12.53 1.22
C ARG A 177 -8.60 -12.91 1.92
N LEU A 178 -9.67 -13.08 1.15
CA LEU A 178 -10.85 -13.81 1.64
C LEU A 178 -10.45 -15.28 1.85
N THR A 179 -11.11 -15.96 2.77
CA THR A 179 -10.77 -17.33 3.24
C THR A 179 -10.55 -18.36 2.13
N ASP A 180 -11.18 -18.16 0.96
CA ASP A 180 -11.15 -19.10 -0.17
C ASP A 180 -10.20 -18.69 -1.30
N GLY A 181 -9.37 -17.64 -1.08
CA GLY A 181 -8.51 -17.06 -2.11
C GLY A 181 -7.20 -17.83 -2.33
N LYS A 182 -6.73 -17.89 -3.61
CA LYS A 182 -5.40 -18.40 -3.95
C LYS A 182 -4.30 -17.53 -3.33
N LEU A 183 -3.28 -18.17 -2.76
CA LEU A 183 -2.15 -17.50 -2.07
C LEU A 183 -1.32 -16.58 -3.00
N GLY A 184 -1.17 -16.97 -4.28
CA GLY A 184 -0.34 -16.23 -5.25
C GLY A 184 1.13 -16.16 -4.80
N ASP A 185 1.74 -15.00 -5.00
CA ASP A 185 3.13 -14.66 -4.66
C ASP A 185 3.32 -14.16 -3.21
N GLN A 186 2.24 -14.11 -2.42
CA GLN A 186 2.29 -13.68 -1.02
C GLN A 186 2.27 -14.86 -0.07
N HIS A 187 3.34 -15.01 0.70
CA HIS A 187 3.53 -16.12 1.65
C HIS A 187 2.96 -15.84 3.05
N ARG A 188 2.61 -14.58 3.35
CA ARG A 188 2.20 -14.11 4.68
C ARG A 188 0.85 -13.38 4.56
N VAL A 189 -0.25 -14.13 4.68
CA VAL A 189 -1.62 -13.67 4.44
C VAL A 189 -2.49 -13.76 5.68
N ALA A 190 -3.52 -12.91 5.78
CA ALA A 190 -4.61 -12.96 6.76
C ALA A 190 -5.92 -12.53 6.11
N THR A 191 -7.05 -12.73 6.80
CA THR A 191 -8.32 -12.16 6.34
C THR A 191 -8.37 -10.65 6.57
N PRO A 192 -9.19 -9.89 5.79
CA PRO A 192 -9.37 -8.46 5.99
C PRO A 192 -9.76 -8.12 7.43
N LYS A 193 -10.71 -8.87 7.97
CA LYS A 193 -11.24 -8.66 9.33
C LYS A 193 -10.19 -8.89 10.42
N GLN A 194 -9.39 -9.95 10.27
CA GLN A 194 -8.29 -10.22 11.20
C GLN A 194 -7.24 -9.11 11.17
N ALA A 195 -6.82 -8.65 9.97
CA ALA A 195 -5.83 -7.61 9.86
C ALA A 195 -6.28 -6.29 10.54
N LEU A 196 -7.56 -5.89 10.34
CA LEU A 196 -8.13 -4.72 11.03
C LEU A 196 -8.22 -4.93 12.54
N ALA A 197 -8.67 -6.10 13.00
CA ALA A 197 -8.77 -6.42 14.43
C ALA A 197 -7.41 -6.40 15.14
N GLU A 198 -6.33 -6.73 14.42
CA GLU A 198 -4.96 -6.68 14.93
C GLU A 198 -4.32 -5.28 14.84
N GLY A 199 -5.02 -4.30 14.26
CA GLY A 199 -4.60 -2.90 14.27
C GLY A 199 -4.13 -2.33 12.95
N ALA A 200 -4.41 -2.97 11.80
CA ALA A 200 -4.24 -2.34 10.49
C ALA A 200 -5.26 -1.20 10.31
N ASP A 201 -4.82 -0.08 9.73
CA ASP A 201 -5.69 1.06 9.43
C ASP A 201 -6.14 1.10 7.98
N LEU A 202 -5.37 0.51 7.06
CA LEU A 202 -5.66 0.48 5.63
C LEU A 202 -5.24 -0.87 5.03
N LEU A 203 -6.15 -1.50 4.30
CA LEU A 203 -5.91 -2.78 3.64
C LEU A 203 -5.62 -2.58 2.15
N VAL A 204 -4.50 -3.10 1.65
CA VAL A 204 -4.22 -3.11 0.20
C VAL A 204 -4.79 -4.38 -0.40
N ILE A 205 -5.78 -4.24 -1.28
CA ILE A 205 -6.45 -5.33 -1.97
C ILE A 205 -6.35 -5.09 -3.48
N GLY A 206 -5.85 -6.08 -4.21
CA GLY A 206 -5.76 -6.07 -5.67
C GLY A 206 -6.55 -7.24 -6.25
N ARG A 207 -5.85 -8.32 -6.63
CA ARG A 207 -6.38 -9.51 -7.31
C ARG A 207 -7.73 -10.03 -6.80
N PRO A 208 -8.02 -10.09 -5.49
CA PRO A 208 -9.34 -10.52 -5.01
C PRO A 208 -10.52 -9.71 -5.58
N ILE A 209 -10.26 -8.48 -6.07
CA ILE A 209 -11.24 -7.63 -6.72
C ILE A 209 -10.97 -7.57 -8.23
N THR A 210 -9.72 -7.35 -8.63
CA THR A 210 -9.36 -7.00 -10.01
C THR A 210 -9.39 -8.17 -10.99
N ASP A 211 -9.12 -9.41 -10.55
CA ASP A 211 -9.15 -10.59 -11.42
C ASP A 211 -10.55 -10.85 -11.99
N ALA A 212 -11.61 -10.44 -11.28
CA ALA A 212 -12.97 -10.55 -11.75
C ALA A 212 -13.28 -9.71 -13.01
N TRP A 213 -12.43 -8.73 -13.32
CA TRP A 213 -12.55 -7.96 -14.55
C TRP A 213 -12.35 -8.80 -15.81
N GLN A 214 -11.43 -9.76 -15.79
CA GLN A 214 -11.10 -10.59 -16.96
C GLN A 214 -12.30 -11.41 -17.45
N SER A 215 -13.15 -11.87 -16.54
CA SER A 215 -14.30 -12.73 -16.87
C SER A 215 -15.64 -11.99 -16.91
N GLY A 216 -15.79 -10.89 -16.16
CA GLY A 216 -17.05 -10.21 -15.95
C GLY A 216 -17.05 -8.69 -16.22
N GLY A 217 -15.92 -8.14 -16.68
CA GLY A 217 -15.81 -6.70 -16.94
C GLY A 217 -16.21 -5.85 -15.73
N ALA A 218 -16.92 -4.74 -15.99
CA ALA A 218 -17.38 -3.81 -14.95
C ALA A 218 -18.28 -4.47 -13.90
N SER A 219 -19.19 -5.34 -14.31
CA SER A 219 -20.09 -6.06 -13.40
C SER A 219 -19.35 -7.06 -12.52
N GLY A 220 -18.36 -7.77 -13.09
CA GLY A 220 -17.52 -8.69 -12.33
C GLY A 220 -16.73 -7.98 -11.24
N LEU A 221 -16.06 -6.87 -11.56
CA LEU A 221 -15.31 -6.08 -10.59
C LEU A 221 -16.22 -5.51 -9.50
N ALA A 222 -17.38 -4.97 -9.85
CA ALA A 222 -18.34 -4.44 -8.88
C ALA A 222 -18.85 -5.51 -7.93
N THR A 223 -19.15 -6.72 -8.44
CA THR A 223 -19.58 -7.87 -7.62
C THR A 223 -18.46 -8.31 -6.67
N ALA A 224 -17.22 -8.45 -7.16
CA ALA A 224 -16.08 -8.83 -6.34
C ALA A 224 -15.80 -7.80 -5.23
N LEU A 225 -15.90 -6.51 -5.54
CA LEU A 225 -15.82 -5.45 -4.55
C LEU A 225 -16.94 -5.59 -3.50
N GLY A 226 -18.19 -5.79 -3.92
CA GLY A 226 -19.33 -6.00 -3.02
C GLY A 226 -19.07 -7.13 -2.02
N ASN A 227 -18.59 -8.28 -2.49
CA ASN A 227 -18.25 -9.42 -1.64
C ASN A 227 -17.18 -9.08 -0.59
N VAL A 228 -16.16 -8.30 -0.96
CA VAL A 228 -15.12 -7.83 -0.01
C VAL A 228 -15.72 -6.89 1.03
N LEU A 229 -16.57 -5.95 0.61
CA LEU A 229 -17.21 -4.99 1.51
C LEU A 229 -18.17 -5.69 2.50
N ASP A 230 -18.92 -6.66 2.04
CA ASP A 230 -19.86 -7.43 2.89
C ASP A 230 -19.10 -8.29 3.92
N HIS A 231 -17.97 -8.88 3.51
CA HIS A 231 -17.10 -9.61 4.45
C HIS A 231 -16.53 -8.71 5.56
N LEU A 232 -16.31 -7.42 5.29
CA LEU A 232 -15.83 -6.47 6.29
C LEU A 232 -16.94 -5.97 7.23
N ARG A 233 -18.21 -6.00 6.79
CA ARG A 233 -19.38 -5.55 7.56
C ARG A 233 -19.97 -6.67 8.43
N SER A 234 -19.85 -7.92 8.01
CA SER A 234 -20.31 -9.11 8.74
C SER A 234 -19.44 -9.38 9.99
#